data_817530bf2715ab6ad89b749a98b76837
#
_entry.id   817530bf2715ab6ad89b749a98b76837
#
_cell.length_a   1.000
_cell.length_b   1.000
_cell.length_c   1.000
_cell.angle_alpha   90.00
_cell.angle_beta   90.00
_cell.angle_gamma   90.00
#
_symmetry.space_group_name_H-M   'P 1'
#
loop_
_entity.id
_entity.type
_entity.pdbx_description
1 polymer ?
#
loop_
_entity_poly.entity_id
_entity_poly.type
_entity_poly.pdbx_seq_one_letter_code
_entity_poly.pdbx_strand_id
1 'polypeptide(L)'
;MSRIYLKKAQLTPKSNASEVHETVKNILTDIEAGGDEKAKEYASKFDQYQGNIILTDEEIEAASELVPAKLKKDIEFAHDNVRRFAEKQKETLKNTEIEIHPGFVTGQKVIPVDAAGCYVPGGRYSHIASAIMTVTTAKVAGCKFITACSPPKPNVGVAPAIVYAAHICGADKIMAMGGVQGVASMTYGLFGLPQANILVGPGNQFVAEAKRIL
;
A
#
# COMPACT_ATOMS: atom_id res chain seq x y z
N MET A 1 32.48 6.72 -29.69
CA MET A 1 32.58 5.57 -28.75
C MET A 1 31.50 4.57 -29.06
N SER A 2 31.82 3.32 -29.38
CA SER A 2 30.83 2.25 -29.59
C SER A 2 30.27 1.80 -28.24
N ARG A 3 28.95 1.62 -28.16
CA ARG A 3 28.30 1.06 -26.94
C ARG A 3 28.58 -0.45 -26.87
N ILE A 4 29.12 -0.88 -25.75
CA ILE A 4 29.28 -2.32 -25.43
C ILE A 4 28.12 -2.72 -24.53
N TYR A 5 27.28 -3.67 -24.99
CA TYR A 5 26.19 -4.23 -24.21
C TYR A 5 26.69 -5.47 -23.47
N LEU A 6 26.78 -5.42 -22.16
CA LEU A 6 27.09 -6.58 -21.33
C LEU A 6 25.96 -7.60 -21.31
N LYS A 7 24.69 -7.11 -21.41
CA LYS A 7 23.50 -7.91 -21.55
C LYS A 7 22.47 -7.11 -22.32
N LYS A 8 21.87 -7.70 -23.35
CA LYS A 8 20.72 -7.10 -24.06
C LYS A 8 19.44 -7.58 -23.40
N ALA A 9 18.48 -6.66 -23.18
CA ALA A 9 17.14 -7.04 -22.78
C ALA A 9 16.49 -7.87 -23.89
N GLN A 10 15.92 -9.01 -23.54
CA GLN A 10 15.00 -9.73 -24.41
C GLN A 10 13.64 -9.05 -24.33
N LEU A 11 12.96 -8.94 -25.47
CA LEU A 11 11.56 -8.50 -25.46
C LEU A 11 10.77 -9.46 -24.57
N THR A 12 10.22 -8.94 -23.49
CA THR A 12 9.27 -9.71 -22.68
C THR A 12 8.12 -10.11 -23.60
N PRO A 13 7.72 -11.39 -23.67
CA PRO A 13 6.53 -11.78 -24.43
C PRO A 13 5.39 -10.85 -24.00
N LYS A 14 4.60 -10.37 -24.97
CA LYS A 14 3.37 -9.61 -24.66
C LYS A 14 2.60 -10.45 -23.65
N SER A 15 2.54 -9.99 -22.41
CA SER A 15 1.73 -10.64 -21.37
C SER A 15 0.30 -10.74 -21.93
N ASN A 16 -0.46 -11.76 -21.51
CA ASN A 16 -1.89 -11.90 -21.78
C ASN A 16 -2.65 -10.76 -21.07
N ALA A 17 -2.38 -9.51 -21.45
CA ALA A 17 -2.92 -8.32 -20.80
C ALA A 17 -4.46 -8.31 -20.79
N SER A 18 -5.09 -8.84 -21.85
CA SER A 18 -6.54 -8.99 -21.91
C SER A 18 -7.07 -10.02 -20.91
N GLU A 19 -6.39 -11.15 -20.74
CA GLU A 19 -6.78 -12.20 -19.79
C GLU A 19 -6.61 -11.72 -18.33
N VAL A 20 -5.52 -11.02 -18.04
CA VAL A 20 -5.31 -10.39 -16.73
C VAL A 20 -6.39 -9.36 -16.44
N HIS A 21 -6.71 -8.51 -17.42
CA HIS A 21 -7.77 -7.51 -17.30
C HIS A 21 -9.12 -8.13 -16.96
N GLU A 22 -9.56 -9.13 -17.74
CA GLU A 22 -10.85 -9.80 -17.51
C GLU A 22 -10.88 -10.52 -16.15
N THR A 23 -9.79 -11.20 -15.78
CA THR A 23 -9.69 -11.86 -14.47
C THR A 23 -9.83 -10.86 -13.34
N VAL A 24 -9.10 -9.75 -13.41
CA VAL A 24 -9.14 -8.70 -12.37
C VAL A 24 -10.51 -8.04 -12.31
N LYS A 25 -11.09 -7.69 -13.47
CA LYS A 25 -12.41 -7.09 -13.56
C LYS A 25 -13.49 -7.97 -12.90
N ASN A 26 -13.47 -9.27 -13.18
CA ASN A 26 -14.44 -10.20 -12.58
C ASN A 26 -14.28 -10.25 -11.05
N ILE A 27 -13.04 -10.34 -10.53
CA ILE A 27 -12.79 -10.32 -9.09
C ILE A 27 -13.28 -9.03 -8.44
N LEU A 28 -13.01 -7.88 -9.07
CA LEU A 28 -13.46 -6.58 -8.57
C LEU A 28 -14.99 -6.48 -8.54
N THR A 29 -15.66 -6.89 -9.62
CA THR A 29 -17.13 -6.91 -9.70
C THR A 29 -17.74 -7.82 -8.62
N ASP A 30 -17.17 -9.02 -8.42
CA ASP A 30 -17.63 -9.95 -7.39
C ASP A 30 -17.50 -9.36 -5.99
N ILE A 31 -16.35 -8.72 -5.69
CA ILE A 31 -16.10 -8.11 -4.38
C ILE A 31 -16.97 -6.88 -4.17
N GLU A 32 -17.17 -6.04 -5.18
CA GLU A 32 -18.06 -4.87 -5.10
C GLU A 32 -19.49 -5.29 -4.76
N ALA A 33 -19.98 -6.37 -5.38
CA ALA A 33 -21.33 -6.88 -5.13
C ALA A 33 -21.46 -7.66 -3.81
N GLY A 34 -20.43 -8.41 -3.42
CA GLY A 34 -20.46 -9.35 -2.28
C GLY A 34 -19.80 -8.84 -0.99
N GLY A 35 -19.14 -7.69 -1.03
CA GLY A 35 -18.55 -7.04 0.14
C GLY A 35 -17.53 -7.90 0.88
N ASP A 36 -17.52 -7.78 2.21
CA ASP A 36 -16.58 -8.44 3.12
C ASP A 36 -16.51 -9.95 2.93
N GLU A 37 -17.66 -10.60 2.76
CA GLU A 37 -17.71 -12.06 2.64
C GLU A 37 -17.05 -12.54 1.34
N LYS A 38 -17.25 -11.81 0.24
CA LYS A 38 -16.62 -12.14 -1.03
C LYS A 38 -15.12 -11.89 -1.01
N ALA A 39 -14.69 -10.81 -0.38
CA ALA A 39 -13.28 -10.52 -0.17
C ALA A 39 -12.59 -11.59 0.68
N LYS A 40 -13.24 -12.10 1.75
CA LYS A 40 -12.76 -13.23 2.56
C LYS A 40 -12.66 -14.52 1.77
N GLU A 41 -13.65 -14.82 0.92
CA GLU A 41 -13.63 -15.99 0.03
C GLU A 41 -12.38 -15.97 -0.87
N TYR A 42 -12.09 -14.82 -1.48
CA TYR A 42 -10.90 -14.65 -2.30
C TYR A 42 -9.60 -14.72 -1.49
N ALA A 43 -9.55 -14.15 -0.28
CA ALA A 43 -8.40 -14.26 0.62
C ALA A 43 -8.15 -15.73 1.01
N SER A 44 -9.19 -16.48 1.37
CA SER A 44 -9.08 -17.90 1.66
C SER A 44 -8.57 -18.70 0.46
N LYS A 45 -9.05 -18.38 -0.75
CA LYS A 45 -8.69 -19.07 -2.00
C LYS A 45 -7.25 -18.80 -2.44
N PHE A 46 -6.81 -17.54 -2.38
CA PHE A 46 -5.52 -17.11 -2.95
C PHE A 46 -4.42 -16.99 -1.91
N ASP A 47 -4.73 -16.50 -0.71
CA ASP A 47 -3.75 -16.32 0.36
C ASP A 47 -3.70 -17.54 1.30
N GLN A 48 -4.70 -18.45 1.24
CA GLN A 48 -4.83 -19.62 2.11
C GLN A 48 -4.74 -19.22 3.60
N TYR A 49 -5.37 -18.12 3.95
CA TYR A 49 -5.34 -17.53 5.28
C TYR A 49 -6.73 -17.54 5.92
N GLN A 50 -6.79 -17.94 7.20
CA GLN A 50 -8.02 -18.09 7.98
C GLN A 50 -8.03 -17.21 9.24
N GLY A 51 -6.99 -16.38 9.43
CA GLY A 51 -6.91 -15.48 10.58
C GLY A 51 -7.67 -14.17 10.37
N ASN A 52 -7.45 -13.24 11.28
CA ASN A 52 -8.06 -11.92 11.24
C ASN A 52 -7.59 -11.14 10.01
N ILE A 53 -8.56 -10.62 9.24
CA ILE A 53 -8.24 -9.77 8.07
C ILE A 53 -7.64 -8.44 8.53
N ILE A 54 -8.21 -7.82 9.55
CA ILE A 54 -7.63 -6.64 10.20
C ILE A 54 -6.93 -7.12 11.45
N LEU A 55 -5.62 -6.89 11.55
CA LEU A 55 -4.84 -7.28 12.72
C LEU A 55 -5.31 -6.50 13.94
N THR A 56 -5.41 -7.20 15.07
CA THR A 56 -5.66 -6.57 16.37
C THR A 56 -4.38 -5.96 16.93
N ASP A 57 -4.50 -5.12 17.94
CA ASP A 57 -3.34 -4.50 18.59
C ASP A 57 -2.43 -5.57 19.26
N GLU A 58 -3.03 -6.62 19.81
CA GLU A 58 -2.29 -7.76 20.39
C GLU A 58 -1.51 -8.54 19.31
N GLU A 59 -2.09 -8.74 18.13
CA GLU A 59 -1.41 -9.39 17.00
C GLU A 59 -0.25 -8.53 16.47
N ILE A 60 -0.40 -7.21 16.46
CA ILE A 60 0.65 -6.26 16.07
C ILE A 60 1.79 -6.28 17.09
N GLU A 61 1.47 -6.29 18.38
CA GLU A 61 2.46 -6.37 19.45
C GLU A 61 3.23 -7.70 19.40
N ALA A 62 2.52 -8.81 19.33
CA ALA A 62 3.11 -10.14 19.20
C ALA A 62 4.03 -10.28 17.98
N ALA A 63 3.59 -9.75 16.82
CA ALA A 63 4.43 -9.71 15.62
C ALA A 63 5.68 -8.84 15.85
N SER A 64 5.53 -7.71 16.53
CA SER A 64 6.64 -6.80 16.82
C SER A 64 7.69 -7.46 17.72
N GLU A 65 7.30 -8.29 18.70
CA GLU A 65 8.23 -9.01 19.56
C GLU A 65 9.09 -10.02 18.79
N LEU A 66 8.57 -10.60 17.71
CA LEU A 66 9.29 -11.54 16.88
C LEU A 66 10.40 -10.89 16.01
N VAL A 67 10.44 -9.55 15.92
CA VAL A 67 11.45 -8.85 15.12
C VAL A 67 12.74 -8.71 15.92
N PRO A 68 13.89 -9.20 15.41
CA PRO A 68 15.17 -9.07 16.10
C PRO A 68 15.54 -7.61 16.38
N ALA A 69 16.12 -7.34 17.56
CA ALA A 69 16.45 -5.98 18.01
C ALA A 69 17.35 -5.20 17.00
N LYS A 70 18.27 -5.91 16.34
CA LYS A 70 19.08 -5.30 15.28
C LYS A 70 18.22 -4.84 14.11
N LEU A 71 17.29 -5.69 13.65
CA LEU A 71 16.41 -5.35 12.53
C LEU A 71 15.46 -4.21 12.88
N LYS A 72 14.96 -4.15 14.12
CA LYS A 72 14.16 -2.99 14.59
C LYS A 72 14.93 -1.70 14.43
N LYS A 73 16.19 -1.62 14.90
CA LYS A 73 17.04 -0.44 14.74
C LYS A 73 17.29 -0.06 13.27
N ASP A 74 17.49 -1.06 12.42
CA ASP A 74 17.69 -0.82 10.97
C ASP A 74 16.40 -0.26 10.32
N ILE A 75 15.22 -0.75 10.73
CA ILE A 75 13.90 -0.26 10.26
C ILE A 75 13.64 1.16 10.77
N GLU A 76 13.89 1.42 12.05
CA GLU A 76 13.74 2.74 12.67
C GLU A 76 14.64 3.79 12.00
N PHE A 77 15.89 3.42 11.73
CA PHE A 77 16.83 4.27 10.99
C PHE A 77 16.34 4.58 9.58
N ALA A 78 15.86 3.56 8.84
CA ALA A 78 15.32 3.75 7.50
C ALA A 78 14.05 4.61 7.51
N HIS A 79 13.15 4.39 8.50
CA HIS A 79 11.97 5.21 8.70
C HIS A 79 12.32 6.68 8.95
N ASP A 80 13.29 6.96 9.86
CA ASP A 80 13.69 8.34 10.14
C ASP A 80 14.24 9.06 8.89
N ASN A 81 15.06 8.38 8.10
CA ASN A 81 15.57 8.93 6.85
C ASN A 81 14.47 9.29 5.86
N VAL A 82 13.50 8.37 5.65
CA VAL A 82 12.37 8.60 4.74
C VAL A 82 11.48 9.73 5.27
N ARG A 83 11.18 9.72 6.57
CA ARG A 83 10.35 10.75 7.22
C ARG A 83 10.96 12.14 7.04
N ARG A 84 12.23 12.31 7.41
CA ARG A 84 12.94 13.60 7.31
C ARG A 84 12.98 14.11 5.88
N PHE A 85 13.20 13.24 4.91
CA PHE A 85 13.21 13.64 3.50
C PHE A 85 11.81 14.04 3.01
N ALA A 86 10.77 13.25 3.37
CA ALA A 86 9.39 13.56 3.02
C ALA A 86 8.91 14.88 3.67
N GLU A 87 9.27 15.14 4.93
CA GLU A 87 9.01 16.41 5.60
C GLU A 87 9.63 17.58 4.82
N LYS A 88 10.88 17.42 4.37
CA LYS A 88 11.56 18.44 3.58
C LYS A 88 10.93 18.67 2.21
N GLN A 89 10.46 17.60 1.56
CA GLN A 89 9.70 17.74 0.32
C GLN A 89 8.38 18.47 0.55
N LYS A 90 7.67 18.16 1.66
CA LYS A 90 6.40 18.82 2.00
C LYS A 90 6.55 20.33 2.20
N GLU A 91 7.67 20.80 2.73
CA GLU A 91 7.96 22.24 2.89
C GLU A 91 7.93 23.01 1.55
N THR A 92 8.15 22.33 0.43
CA THR A 92 8.10 22.93 -0.91
C THR A 92 6.68 23.13 -1.42
N LEU A 93 5.70 22.43 -0.83
CA LEU A 93 4.28 22.50 -1.18
C LEU A 93 3.65 23.64 -0.37
N LYS A 94 3.42 24.78 -1.03
CA LYS A 94 2.84 25.97 -0.39
C LYS A 94 1.55 26.39 -1.06
N ASN A 95 0.62 26.86 -0.25
CA ASN A 95 -0.51 27.60 -0.78
C ASN A 95 0.00 28.93 -1.32
N THR A 96 -0.49 29.33 -2.48
CA THR A 96 -0.18 30.61 -3.10
C THR A 96 -1.49 31.28 -3.53
N GLU A 97 -1.52 32.59 -3.41
CA GLU A 97 -2.65 33.42 -3.84
C GLU A 97 -2.10 34.71 -4.44
N ILE A 98 -2.68 35.13 -5.55
CA ILE A 98 -2.29 36.39 -6.23
C ILE A 98 -3.53 37.04 -6.84
N GLU A 99 -3.65 38.33 -6.68
CA GLU A 99 -4.60 39.16 -7.39
C GLU A 99 -4.01 39.55 -8.75
N ILE A 100 -4.54 38.99 -9.84
CA ILE A 100 -4.07 39.27 -11.21
C ILE A 100 -4.63 40.59 -11.73
N HIS A 101 -5.89 40.87 -11.44
CA HIS A 101 -6.58 42.11 -11.70
C HIS A 101 -7.45 42.48 -10.51
N PRO A 102 -7.80 43.75 -10.30
CA PRO A 102 -8.66 44.16 -9.20
C PRO A 102 -9.92 43.33 -9.07
N GLY A 103 -10.07 42.64 -7.95
CA GLY A 103 -11.17 41.73 -7.65
C GLY A 103 -11.03 40.31 -8.26
N PHE A 104 -9.98 40.03 -9.04
CA PHE A 104 -9.72 38.70 -9.62
C PHE A 104 -8.53 38.02 -8.92
N VAL A 105 -8.83 37.22 -7.93
CA VAL A 105 -7.83 36.49 -7.14
C VAL A 105 -7.77 35.02 -7.61
N THR A 106 -6.57 34.52 -7.85
CA THR A 106 -6.32 33.11 -8.18
C THR A 106 -5.26 32.53 -7.25
N GLY A 107 -5.25 31.21 -7.10
CA GLY A 107 -4.28 30.56 -6.21
C GLY A 107 -4.20 29.06 -6.37
N GLN A 108 -3.29 28.50 -5.61
CA GLN A 108 -3.06 27.07 -5.45
C GLN A 108 -3.24 26.73 -3.98
N LYS A 109 -4.02 25.67 -3.72
CA LYS A 109 -4.21 25.14 -2.36
C LYS A 109 -3.74 23.69 -2.31
N VAL A 110 -2.90 23.40 -1.31
CA VAL A 110 -2.42 22.04 -1.04
C VAL A 110 -3.35 21.38 -0.05
N ILE A 111 -4.02 20.32 -0.46
CA ILE A 111 -4.99 19.58 0.36
C ILE A 111 -4.57 18.13 0.39
N PRO A 112 -4.28 17.54 1.58
CA PRO A 112 -4.02 16.12 1.70
C PRO A 112 -5.29 15.32 1.40
N VAL A 113 -5.14 14.11 0.88
CA VAL A 113 -6.23 13.15 0.80
C VAL A 113 -6.57 12.61 2.19
N ASP A 114 -7.82 12.24 2.43
CA ASP A 114 -8.26 11.80 3.76
C ASP A 114 -7.74 10.39 4.10
N ALA A 115 -7.82 9.44 3.17
CA ALA A 115 -7.44 8.05 3.40
C ALA A 115 -6.49 7.52 2.33
N ALA A 116 -5.45 6.82 2.77
CA ALA A 116 -4.47 6.17 1.90
C ALA A 116 -4.45 4.65 2.11
N GLY A 117 -4.51 3.89 1.02
CA GLY A 117 -4.28 2.46 0.99
C GLY A 117 -2.85 2.13 0.54
N CYS A 118 -2.05 1.59 1.44
CA CYS A 118 -0.64 1.27 1.23
C CYS A 118 -0.48 -0.22 0.99
N TYR A 119 -0.32 -0.63 -0.27
CA TYR A 119 -0.08 -2.03 -0.61
C TYR A 119 1.41 -2.39 -0.45
N VAL A 120 1.69 -3.36 0.41
CA VAL A 120 3.05 -3.84 0.72
C VAL A 120 3.19 -5.26 0.19
N PRO A 121 4.00 -5.53 -0.84
CA PRO A 121 4.17 -6.88 -1.35
C PRO A 121 4.72 -7.83 -0.29
N GLY A 122 4.15 -9.03 -0.27
CA GLY A 122 4.66 -10.19 0.48
C GLY A 122 5.15 -11.27 -0.49
N GLY A 123 5.34 -12.48 -0.01
CA GLY A 123 5.70 -13.63 -0.83
C GLY A 123 7.16 -14.05 -0.63
N ARG A 124 7.98 -14.04 -1.67
CA ARG A 124 9.36 -14.55 -1.58
C ARG A 124 10.23 -13.78 -0.57
N TYR A 125 10.03 -12.47 -0.47
CA TYR A 125 10.78 -11.58 0.42
C TYR A 125 9.83 -10.64 1.15
N SER A 126 10.19 -10.27 2.37
CA SER A 126 9.49 -9.23 3.13
C SER A 126 9.90 -7.86 2.59
N HIS A 127 8.97 -7.15 1.94
CA HIS A 127 9.22 -5.84 1.37
C HIS A 127 9.09 -4.73 2.42
N ILE A 128 9.92 -4.77 3.47
CA ILE A 128 9.92 -3.80 4.58
C ILE A 128 10.05 -2.37 4.06
N ALA A 129 10.94 -2.15 3.10
CA ALA A 129 11.12 -0.84 2.48
C ALA A 129 9.84 -0.28 1.86
N SER A 130 8.97 -1.14 1.29
CA SER A 130 7.68 -0.69 0.73
C SER A 130 6.74 -0.18 1.82
N ALA A 131 6.69 -0.85 2.99
CA ALA A 131 5.92 -0.37 4.13
C ALA A 131 6.42 1.00 4.58
N ILE A 132 7.74 1.15 4.78
CA ILE A 132 8.35 2.42 5.19
C ILE A 132 8.04 3.52 4.17
N MET A 133 8.29 3.28 2.89
CA MET A 133 8.14 4.29 1.83
C MET A 133 6.71 4.74 1.64
N THR A 134 5.73 3.84 1.74
CA THR A 134 4.33 4.17 1.47
C THR A 134 3.64 4.77 2.70
N VAL A 135 3.78 4.13 3.87
CA VAL A 135 3.10 4.57 5.09
C VAL A 135 3.66 5.88 5.61
N THR A 136 5.01 6.00 5.69
CA THR A 136 5.65 7.22 6.18
C THR A 136 5.30 8.44 5.32
N THR A 137 5.35 8.29 3.99
CA THR A 137 5.05 9.41 3.09
C THR A 137 3.57 9.82 3.17
N ALA A 138 2.65 8.85 3.29
CA ALA A 138 1.24 9.14 3.52
C ALA A 138 1.00 9.88 4.84
N LYS A 139 1.69 9.47 5.92
CA LYS A 139 1.61 10.13 7.24
C LYS A 139 2.13 11.55 7.19
N VAL A 140 3.30 11.76 6.60
CA VAL A 140 3.89 13.10 6.42
C VAL A 140 3.02 13.99 5.52
N ALA A 141 2.42 13.43 4.46
CA ALA A 141 1.49 14.15 3.60
C ALA A 141 0.28 14.70 4.38
N GLY A 142 -0.12 14.05 5.46
CA GLY A 142 -1.23 14.47 6.31
C GLY A 142 -2.51 13.69 6.05
N CYS A 143 -2.43 12.47 5.48
CA CYS A 143 -3.57 11.56 5.41
C CYS A 143 -4.08 11.27 6.82
N LYS A 144 -5.41 11.34 7.01
CA LYS A 144 -6.05 11.14 8.31
C LYS A 144 -6.12 9.66 8.68
N PHE A 145 -6.21 8.80 7.68
CA PHE A 145 -6.30 7.36 7.85
C PHE A 145 -5.42 6.62 6.86
N ILE A 146 -4.65 5.66 7.36
CA ILE A 146 -3.69 4.90 6.55
C ILE A 146 -3.89 3.42 6.81
N THR A 147 -4.29 2.69 5.78
CA THR A 147 -4.36 1.22 5.81
C THR A 147 -3.13 0.64 5.12
N ALA A 148 -2.33 -0.14 5.85
CA ALA A 148 -1.28 -0.96 5.26
C ALA A 148 -1.83 -2.36 4.95
N CYS A 149 -1.70 -2.82 3.71
CA CYS A 149 -2.20 -4.12 3.27
C CYS A 149 -1.03 -4.99 2.76
N SER A 150 -0.88 -6.19 3.30
CA SER A 150 0.16 -7.12 2.88
C SER A 150 -0.36 -8.56 2.86
N PRO A 151 0.01 -9.36 1.82
CA PRO A 151 -0.40 -10.75 1.76
C PRO A 151 0.17 -11.54 2.94
N PRO A 152 -0.67 -12.29 3.66
CA PRO A 152 -0.23 -13.20 4.70
C PRO A 152 0.43 -14.45 4.09
N LYS A 153 1.25 -15.13 4.87
CA LYS A 153 1.68 -16.49 4.59
C LYS A 153 0.70 -17.47 5.23
N PRO A 154 0.43 -18.63 4.58
CA PRO A 154 -0.45 -19.64 5.15
C PRO A 154 -0.02 -20.01 6.58
N ASN A 155 -0.97 -20.04 7.51
CA ASN A 155 -0.78 -20.39 8.93
C ASN A 155 0.24 -19.54 9.72
N VAL A 156 0.79 -18.46 9.14
CA VAL A 156 1.78 -17.59 9.77
C VAL A 156 1.29 -16.15 9.89
N GLY A 157 0.50 -15.69 8.91
CA GLY A 157 0.07 -14.30 8.84
C GLY A 157 1.04 -13.39 8.08
N VAL A 158 0.89 -12.09 8.25
CA VAL A 158 1.78 -11.08 7.66
C VAL A 158 3.16 -11.16 8.30
N ALA A 159 4.22 -11.02 7.49
CA ALA A 159 5.59 -11.09 7.99
C ALA A 159 5.82 -10.08 9.13
N PRO A 160 6.33 -10.52 10.31
CA PRO A 160 6.48 -9.68 11.50
C PRO A 160 7.19 -8.35 11.25
N ALA A 161 8.24 -8.37 10.44
CA ALA A 161 8.99 -7.16 10.11
C ALA A 161 8.19 -6.16 9.25
N ILE A 162 7.23 -6.62 8.45
CA ILE A 162 6.30 -5.73 7.71
C ILE A 162 5.29 -5.13 8.69
N VAL A 163 4.73 -5.94 9.58
CA VAL A 163 3.79 -5.47 10.62
C VAL A 163 4.45 -4.40 11.48
N TYR A 164 5.65 -4.68 12.01
CA TYR A 164 6.42 -3.73 12.80
C TYR A 164 6.69 -2.43 12.03
N ALA A 165 7.18 -2.53 10.79
CA ALA A 165 7.48 -1.36 9.98
C ALA A 165 6.21 -0.53 9.69
N ALA A 166 5.10 -1.15 9.30
CA ALA A 166 3.84 -0.45 9.06
C ALA A 166 3.34 0.26 10.32
N HIS A 167 3.43 -0.42 11.48
CA HIS A 167 3.01 0.12 12.77
C HIS A 167 3.83 1.36 13.16
N ILE A 168 5.16 1.28 13.20
CA ILE A 168 6.00 2.42 13.61
C ILE A 168 5.97 3.58 12.61
N CYS A 169 5.69 3.32 11.34
CA CYS A 169 5.50 4.35 10.31
C CYS A 169 4.15 5.07 10.43
N GLY A 170 3.23 4.57 11.27
CA GLY A 170 1.97 5.22 11.58
C GLY A 170 0.78 4.75 10.74
N ALA A 171 0.75 3.48 10.32
CA ALA A 171 -0.47 2.87 9.78
C ALA A 171 -1.54 2.78 10.88
N ASP A 172 -2.77 3.22 10.58
CA ASP A 172 -3.89 3.17 11.51
C ASP A 172 -4.51 1.77 11.56
N LYS A 173 -4.45 1.04 10.45
CA LYS A 173 -4.84 -0.38 10.37
C LYS A 173 -3.87 -1.17 9.48
N ILE A 174 -3.66 -2.43 9.84
CA ILE A 174 -2.86 -3.39 9.07
C ILE A 174 -3.78 -4.53 8.64
N MET A 175 -3.86 -4.75 7.32
CA MET A 175 -4.71 -5.76 6.71
C MET A 175 -3.89 -6.94 6.21
N ALA A 176 -4.23 -8.14 6.66
CA ALA A 176 -3.66 -9.41 6.23
C ALA A 176 -4.39 -9.93 4.99
N MET A 177 -4.12 -9.34 3.84
CA MET A 177 -4.74 -9.69 2.56
C MET A 177 -3.81 -9.33 1.41
N GLY A 178 -3.75 -10.17 0.37
CA GLY A 178 -2.92 -9.94 -0.80
C GLY A 178 -3.73 -9.60 -2.06
N GLY A 179 -3.05 -9.50 -3.19
CA GLY A 179 -3.65 -9.51 -4.52
C GLY A 179 -4.69 -8.43 -4.81
N VAL A 180 -5.59 -8.76 -5.73
CA VAL A 180 -6.71 -7.90 -6.15
C VAL A 180 -7.67 -7.67 -4.99
N GLN A 181 -7.94 -8.69 -4.17
CA GLN A 181 -8.88 -8.61 -3.06
C GLN A 181 -8.41 -7.60 -1.99
N GLY A 182 -7.10 -7.50 -1.72
CA GLY A 182 -6.57 -6.51 -0.80
C GLY A 182 -6.71 -5.07 -1.34
N VAL A 183 -6.46 -4.87 -2.63
CA VAL A 183 -6.65 -3.57 -3.30
C VAL A 183 -8.12 -3.17 -3.28
N ALA A 184 -9.02 -4.08 -3.68
CA ALA A 184 -10.46 -3.86 -3.66
C ALA A 184 -10.99 -3.51 -2.28
N SER A 185 -10.55 -4.24 -1.23
CA SER A 185 -10.98 -4.01 0.15
C SER A 185 -10.64 -2.61 0.63
N MET A 186 -9.45 -2.10 0.32
CA MET A 186 -9.07 -0.72 0.66
C MET A 186 -9.88 0.31 -0.13
N THR A 187 -10.16 0.04 -1.41
CA THR A 187 -10.91 0.97 -2.27
C THR A 187 -12.36 1.06 -1.88
N TYR A 188 -13.00 -0.08 -1.63
CA TYR A 188 -14.43 -0.12 -1.29
C TYR A 188 -14.71 0.11 0.20
N GLY A 189 -13.68 0.23 1.03
CA GLY A 189 -13.85 0.46 2.47
C GLY A 189 -14.41 -0.73 3.22
N LEU A 190 -13.99 -1.94 2.87
CA LEU A 190 -14.45 -3.17 3.49
C LEU A 190 -13.85 -3.36 4.89
N PHE A 191 -14.43 -4.26 5.67
CA PHE A 191 -14.00 -4.57 7.05
C PHE A 191 -14.04 -3.37 7.99
N GLY A 192 -14.96 -2.42 7.76
CA GLY A 192 -15.10 -1.21 8.55
C GLY A 192 -14.01 -0.15 8.32
N LEU A 193 -13.23 -0.29 7.26
CA LEU A 193 -12.24 0.71 6.86
C LEU A 193 -12.89 1.88 6.11
N PRO A 194 -12.34 3.09 6.18
CA PRO A 194 -12.73 4.15 5.24
C PRO A 194 -12.24 3.79 3.82
N GLN A 195 -12.98 4.23 2.82
CA GLN A 195 -12.57 4.11 1.42
C GLN A 195 -11.27 4.88 1.18
N ALA A 196 -10.29 4.23 0.59
CA ALA A 196 -9.03 4.86 0.24
C ALA A 196 -9.21 5.82 -0.95
N ASN A 197 -8.81 7.07 -0.79
CA ASN A 197 -8.80 8.07 -1.86
C ASN A 197 -7.58 7.89 -2.80
N ILE A 198 -6.54 7.24 -2.31
CA ILE A 198 -5.33 6.92 -3.07
C ILE A 198 -4.81 5.54 -2.71
N LEU A 199 -4.36 4.80 -3.71
CA LEU A 199 -3.70 3.50 -3.56
C LEU A 199 -2.24 3.61 -3.98
N VAL A 200 -1.33 3.32 -3.07
CA VAL A 200 0.12 3.38 -3.30
C VAL A 200 0.79 2.03 -3.03
N GLY A 201 1.96 1.84 -3.56
CA GLY A 201 2.79 0.65 -3.37
C GLY A 201 2.95 -0.19 -4.63
N PRO A 202 4.07 -0.93 -4.72
CA PRO A 202 4.35 -1.83 -5.83
C PRO A 202 3.50 -3.11 -5.72
N GLY A 203 3.33 -3.82 -6.84
CA GLY A 203 2.61 -5.09 -6.86
C GLY A 203 2.90 -5.86 -8.15
N ASN A 204 2.39 -7.09 -8.22
CA ASN A 204 2.43 -7.87 -9.46
C ASN A 204 1.43 -7.32 -10.50
N GLN A 205 1.40 -7.93 -11.69
CA GLN A 205 0.52 -7.50 -12.78
C GLN A 205 -0.98 -7.43 -12.41
N PHE A 206 -1.47 -8.31 -11.53
CA PHE A 206 -2.86 -8.30 -11.08
C PHE A 206 -3.16 -7.12 -10.14
N VAL A 207 -2.24 -6.85 -9.20
CA VAL A 207 -2.32 -5.68 -8.31
C VAL A 207 -2.22 -4.38 -9.10
N ALA A 208 -1.32 -4.31 -10.07
CA ALA A 208 -1.17 -3.14 -10.94
C ALA A 208 -2.44 -2.90 -11.78
N GLU A 209 -3.02 -3.98 -12.34
CA GLU A 209 -4.24 -3.90 -13.11
C GLU A 209 -5.45 -3.53 -12.26
N ALA A 210 -5.56 -4.07 -11.03
CA ALA A 210 -6.63 -3.68 -10.10
C ALA A 210 -6.59 -2.17 -9.80
N LYS A 211 -5.40 -1.62 -9.53
CA LYS A 211 -5.23 -0.17 -9.33
C LYS A 211 -5.48 0.69 -10.57
N ARG A 212 -5.37 0.10 -11.76
CA ARG A 212 -5.66 0.79 -13.01
C ARG A 212 -7.16 0.85 -13.32
N ILE A 213 -7.89 -0.17 -12.88
CA ILE A 213 -9.35 -0.26 -13.10
C ILE A 213 -10.10 0.59 -12.08
N LEU A 214 -9.66 0.57 -10.83
CA LEU A 214 -10.23 1.34 -9.71
C LEU A 214 -9.73 2.78 -9.70
#